data_49cbe944d1d63e3a7492065ca529329b
#
_entry.id   49cbe944d1d63e3a7492065ca529329b
#
_cell.length_a   1.000
_cell.length_b   1.000
_cell.length_c   1.000
_cell.angle_alpha   90.00
_cell.angle_beta   90.00
_cell.angle_gamma   90.00
#
_symmetry.space_group_name_H-M   'P 1'
#
loop_
_entity.id
_entity.type
_entity.pdbx_description
1 polymer ?
#
loop_
_entity_poly.entity_id
_entity_poly.type
_entity_poly.pdbx_seq_one_letter_code
_entity_poly.pdbx_strand_id
1 'polypeptide(L)' 'RYRLTPGAIFTVTCEGNRLYVQLTGQPRLEVFAESEREFFYKVVDAQITFESNGKRPAKALILHQGGQNLRAERVSE' A
#
# COMPACT_ATOMS: atom_id res chain seq x y z
N ARG A 1 -3.79 -7.87 2.63
CA ARG A 1 -3.77 -7.80 1.17
C ARG A 1 -4.84 -6.85 0.65
N TYR A 2 -4.52 -6.18 -0.40
CA TYR A 2 -5.42 -5.18 -1.00
C TYR A 2 -5.50 -5.45 -2.49
N ARG A 3 -6.71 -5.60 -3.00
CA ARG A 3 -6.92 -5.95 -4.39
C ARG A 3 -7.22 -4.72 -5.24
N LEU A 4 -6.36 -4.45 -6.21
CA LEU A 4 -6.56 -3.40 -7.18
C LEU A 4 -7.43 -3.90 -8.34
N THR A 5 -7.05 -5.06 -8.89
CA THR A 5 -7.84 -5.79 -9.87
C THR A 5 -7.74 -7.26 -9.51
N PRO A 6 -8.54 -8.15 -10.14
CA PRO A 6 -8.44 -9.57 -9.80
C PRO A 6 -7.04 -10.15 -9.95
N GLY A 7 -6.24 -9.61 -10.87
CA GLY A 7 -4.87 -10.12 -11.08
C GLY A 7 -3.80 -9.28 -10.44
N ALA A 8 -4.15 -8.21 -9.70
CA ALA A 8 -3.15 -7.30 -9.15
C ALA A 8 -3.49 -7.04 -7.68
N ILE A 9 -2.69 -7.63 -6.80
CA ILE A 9 -2.91 -7.57 -5.36
C ILE A 9 -1.67 -6.98 -4.69
N PHE A 10 -1.90 -5.99 -3.83
CA PHE A 10 -0.85 -5.43 -2.99
C PHE A 10 -0.76 -6.28 -1.72
N THR A 11 0.42 -6.76 -1.41
CA THR A 11 0.70 -7.44 -0.16
C THR A 11 1.53 -6.53 0.71
N VAL A 12 1.00 -6.20 1.88
CA VAL A 12 1.68 -5.31 2.83
C VAL A 12 2.27 -6.17 3.93
N THR A 13 3.56 -5.99 4.19
CA THR A 13 4.28 -6.78 5.18
C THR A 13 4.99 -5.83 6.14
N CYS A 14 4.94 -6.14 7.42
CA CYS A 14 5.65 -5.37 8.44
C CYS A 14 6.74 -6.25 9.04
N GLU A 15 7.99 -5.78 9.01
CA GLU A 15 9.13 -6.49 9.58
C GLU A 15 9.87 -5.53 10.49
N GLY A 16 9.76 -5.75 11.80
CA GLY A 16 10.33 -4.83 12.75
C GLY A 16 9.70 -3.46 12.61
N ASN A 17 10.50 -2.44 12.34
CA ASN A 17 10.02 -1.08 12.14
C ASN A 17 9.84 -0.72 10.67
N ARG A 18 9.92 -1.71 9.78
CA ARG A 18 9.89 -1.45 8.34
C ARG A 18 8.60 -1.99 7.73
N LEU A 19 8.05 -1.23 6.81
CA LEU A 19 6.84 -1.61 6.09
C LEU A 19 7.19 -1.83 4.63
N TYR A 20 6.72 -2.93 4.07
CA TYR A 20 6.99 -3.29 2.68
C TYR A 20 5.69 -3.49 1.94
N VAL A 21 5.68 -3.10 0.67
CA VAL A 21 4.53 -3.28 -0.20
C VAL A 21 4.99 -3.99 -1.45
N GLN A 22 4.25 -5.02 -1.84
CA GLN A 22 4.56 -5.78 -3.06
C GLN A 22 3.30 -5.90 -3.90
N LEU A 23 3.38 -5.44 -5.13
CA LEU A 23 2.32 -5.66 -6.10
C LEU A 23 2.62 -6.95 -6.85
N THR A 24 1.57 -7.69 -7.20
CA THR A 24 1.71 -8.95 -7.92
C THR A 24 2.63 -8.79 -9.13
N GLY A 25 3.62 -9.67 -9.24
CA GLY A 25 4.55 -9.66 -10.35
C GLY A 25 5.66 -8.64 -10.24
N GLN A 26 5.76 -7.93 -9.13
CA GLN A 26 6.79 -6.91 -8.93
C GLN A 26 7.56 -7.17 -7.66
N PRO A 27 8.77 -6.60 -7.51
CA PRO A 27 9.54 -6.80 -6.29
C PRO A 27 8.92 -6.11 -5.10
N ARG A 28 9.23 -6.64 -3.94
CA ARG A 28 8.82 -6.05 -2.67
C ARG A 28 9.66 -4.80 -2.42
N LEU A 29 9.00 -3.68 -2.15
CA LEU A 29 9.68 -2.41 -1.93
C LEU A 29 9.31 -1.85 -0.56
N GLU A 30 10.31 -1.26 0.08
CA GLU A 30 10.08 -0.61 1.37
C GLU A 30 9.40 0.73 1.16
N VAL A 31 8.41 1.05 2.02
CA VAL A 31 7.77 2.36 2.04
C VAL A 31 8.04 3.02 3.37
N PHE A 32 8.04 4.35 3.37
CA PHE A 32 8.45 5.15 4.51
C PHE A 32 7.31 6.06 4.94
N ALA A 33 7.10 6.19 6.22
CA ALA A 33 5.96 6.93 6.76
C ALA A 33 6.14 8.43 6.57
N GLU A 34 5.08 9.10 6.08
CA GLU A 34 4.96 10.56 6.12
C GLU A 34 4.02 10.98 7.25
N SER A 35 3.07 10.11 7.57
CA SER A 35 2.13 10.31 8.67
C SER A 35 1.62 8.94 9.07
N GLU A 36 0.61 8.90 9.94
CA GLU A 36 0.07 7.62 10.41
C GLU A 36 -0.51 6.78 9.28
N ARG A 37 -0.99 7.41 8.22
CA ARG A 37 -1.68 6.71 7.15
C ARG A 37 -1.05 6.91 5.78
N GLU A 38 -0.03 7.76 5.68
CA GLU A 38 0.56 8.12 4.41
C GLU A 38 2.01 7.66 4.35
N PHE A 39 2.36 6.98 3.27
CA PHE A 39 3.67 6.40 3.08
C PHE A 39 4.16 6.75 1.68
N PHE A 40 5.46 6.73 1.50
CA PHE A 40 6.04 7.04 0.20
C PHE A 40 7.14 6.04 -0.12
N TYR A 41 7.40 5.88 -1.43
CA TYR A 41 8.51 5.08 -1.92
C TYR A 41 9.70 6.01 -2.13
N LYS A 42 10.92 5.49 -1.90
CA LYS A 42 12.12 6.25 -2.22
C LYS A 42 12.67 5.91 -3.60
N VAL A 43 12.41 4.69 -4.06
CA VAL A 43 12.98 4.23 -5.32
C VAL A 43 12.13 4.60 -6.52
N VAL A 44 10.88 4.96 -6.33
CA VAL A 44 9.98 5.39 -7.39
C VAL A 44 9.18 6.57 -6.89
N ASP A 45 8.67 7.37 -7.82
CA ASP A 45 7.85 8.53 -7.47
C ASP A 45 6.42 8.09 -7.27
N ALA A 46 6.14 7.59 -6.07
CA ALA A 46 4.82 7.08 -5.74
C ALA A 46 4.58 7.22 -4.24
N GLN A 47 3.32 7.26 -3.87
CA GLN A 47 2.89 7.38 -2.48
C GLN A 47 1.70 6.46 -2.24
N ILE A 48 1.51 6.08 -0.98
CA ILE A 48 0.40 5.24 -0.57
C ILE A 48 -0.32 5.88 0.59
N THR A 49 -1.65 5.93 0.52
CA THR A 49 -2.50 6.37 1.61
C THR A 49 -3.35 5.19 2.05
N PHE A 50 -3.36 4.89 3.34
CA PHE A 50 -4.22 3.85 3.88
C PHE A 50 -5.53 4.48 4.35
N GLU A 51 -6.65 3.95 3.87
CA GLU A 51 -7.97 4.38 4.34
C GLU A 51 -8.31 3.60 5.60
N SER A 52 -8.35 4.30 6.71
CA SER A 52 -8.67 3.69 7.99
C SER A 52 -9.64 4.59 8.74
N ASN A 53 -10.62 3.97 9.40
CA ASN A 53 -11.54 4.70 10.26
C ASN A 53 -11.19 4.47 11.72
N GLY A 54 -9.90 4.43 12.01
CA GLY A 54 -9.39 4.27 13.37
C GLY A 54 -9.25 2.83 13.80
N LYS A 55 -9.60 1.90 12.94
CA LYS A 55 -9.46 0.47 13.24
C LYS A 55 -8.45 -0.16 12.30
N ARG A 56 -7.77 -1.14 12.79
CA ARG A 56 -6.79 -1.86 11.99
C ARG A 56 -7.32 -3.25 11.65
N PRO A 57 -6.97 -3.79 10.51
CA PRO A 57 -6.20 -3.17 9.43
C PRO A 57 -7.01 -2.16 8.64
N ALA A 58 -6.34 -1.33 7.86
CA ALA A 58 -7.02 -0.37 7.00
C ALA A 58 -7.91 -1.10 6.00
N LYS A 59 -9.03 -0.49 5.64
CA LYS A 59 -9.99 -1.13 4.74
C LYS A 59 -9.60 -1.02 3.29
N ALA A 60 -8.71 -0.10 2.95
CA ALA A 60 -8.25 0.09 1.58
C ALA A 60 -6.93 0.83 1.58
N LEU A 61 -6.20 0.73 0.47
CA LEU A 61 -5.07 1.61 0.23
C LEU A 61 -5.25 2.30 -1.11
N ILE A 62 -4.64 3.46 -1.25
CA ILE A 62 -4.68 4.22 -2.49
C ILE A 62 -3.26 4.46 -2.94
N LEU A 63 -2.93 4.00 -4.14
CA LEU A 63 -1.63 4.25 -4.75
C LEU A 63 -1.72 5.52 -5.58
N HIS A 64 -0.83 6.47 -5.27
CA HIS A 64 -0.72 7.73 -6.01
C HIS A 64 0.52 7.66 -6.86
N GLN A 65 0.36 7.56 -8.17
CA GLN A 65 1.49 7.43 -9.07
C GLN A 65 1.11 7.97 -10.44
N GLY A 66 2.00 8.78 -11.02
CA GLY A 66 1.80 9.27 -12.37
C GLY A 66 0.56 10.12 -12.53
N GLY A 67 0.17 10.86 -11.48
CA GLY A 67 -1.03 11.67 -11.54
C GLY A 67 -2.33 10.89 -11.37
N GLN A 68 -2.23 9.59 -11.06
CA GLN A 68 -3.39 8.74 -10.90
C GLN A 68 -3.53 8.29 -9.45
N ASN A 69 -4.77 8.06 -9.04
CA ASN A 69 -5.09 7.55 -7.70
C ASN A 69 -5.81 6.23 -7.89
N LEU A 70 -5.14 5.14 -7.52
CA LEU A 70 -5.65 3.79 -7.72
C LEU A 70 -6.00 3.19 -6.37
N ARG A 71 -7.28 2.93 -6.15
CA ARG A 71 -7.76 2.43 -4.88
C ARG A 71 -7.85 0.91 -4.91
N ALA A 72 -7.27 0.27 -3.89
CA ALA A 72 -7.31 -1.17 -3.74
C ALA A 72 -7.99 -1.51 -2.42
N GLU A 73 -8.99 -2.36 -2.46
CA GLU A 73 -9.75 -2.73 -1.28
C GLU A 73 -9.13 -3.92 -0.57
N ARG A 74 -9.20 -3.91 0.76
CA ARG A 74 -8.67 -5.00 1.55
C ARG A 74 -9.46 -6.28 1.27
N VAL A 75 -8.74 -7.37 1.10
CA VAL A 75 -9.34 -8.69 0.94
C VAL A 75 -8.95 -9.54 2.13
N SER A 76 -9.81 -10.50 2.48
CA SER A 76 -9.55 -11.41 3.58
C SER A 76 -8.32 -12.25 3.31
N GLU A 77 -7.62 -12.55 4.38
CA GLU A 77 -6.48 -13.47 4.34
C GLU A 77 -6.95 -14.90 4.31
#